data_b28d1c04f86ce1617cc9b5d7199cabf7
#
_entry.id   b28d1c04f86ce1617cc9b5d7199cabf7
#
_cell.length_a   1.000
_cell.length_b   1.000
_cell.length_c   1.000
_cell.angle_alpha   90.00
_cell.angle_beta   90.00
_cell.angle_gamma   90.00
#
_symmetry.space_group_name_H-M   'P 1'
#
loop_
_entity.id
_entity.type
_entity.pdbx_description
1 polymer ?
#
loop_
_entity_poly.entity_id
_entity_poly.type
_entity_poly.pdbx_seq_one_letter_code
_entity_poly.pdbx_strand_id
1 'polypeptide(L)'
;MADTIRLGAALAAAASIAFSAASLAQQKTFYVAGYGGSFEQTMRKEIIPAFEKSHSVKIEYIAGNSTDTLAKMVAQKANQQIDVAIEDDGPMYQTINLGFCQKLKGLPAADIYQSARFKDDKAVGIGLVGTGIMYNTKYFKEKGWAPPTSWNDLKDPKYKGLLVIPPINNSYGLYTLVMFARLNGGGEKNIDPGFKVMKEQVNPNVLAYEPSPGKMTELFQSGQAQIAVWGSGRVHSFAITGFPVDFVYPKEGAVTLLASACPVAKPNASPLASEFVRALTEPAFQQVLAIEYGYGPVNKKAKVDHEKLRIAPIGERASKLVNIDWNIANEKRDEWTKRWNREIER
;
A
#
# COMPACT_ATOMS: atom_id res chain seq x y z
N MET A 1 42.65 -71.58 -59.02
CA MET A 1 43.32 -70.40 -58.50
C MET A 1 42.32 -69.73 -57.54
N ALA A 2 42.62 -69.90 -56.30
CA ALA A 2 41.68 -69.57 -55.21
C ALA A 2 42.11 -68.25 -54.57
N ASP A 3 41.22 -67.35 -54.44
CA ASP A 3 41.43 -66.16 -53.61
C ASP A 3 40.46 -66.13 -52.45
N THR A 4 41.02 -66.19 -51.28
CA THR A 4 40.35 -66.23 -50.00
C THR A 4 40.01 -64.82 -49.55
N ILE A 5 38.72 -64.53 -49.35
CA ILE A 5 38.24 -63.31 -48.80
C ILE A 5 38.15 -63.46 -47.26
N ARG A 6 38.93 -62.64 -46.54
CA ARG A 6 38.83 -62.54 -45.05
C ARG A 6 37.78 -61.46 -44.69
N LEU A 7 36.76 -61.90 -43.96
CA LEU A 7 35.82 -61.05 -43.31
C LEU A 7 36.47 -60.41 -42.07
N GLY A 8 36.56 -59.09 -42.06
CA GLY A 8 36.87 -58.31 -40.88
C GLY A 8 35.59 -57.83 -40.19
N ALA A 9 35.35 -58.35 -39.01
CA ALA A 9 34.22 -57.86 -38.15
C ALA A 9 34.59 -56.53 -37.50
N ALA A 10 33.89 -55.43 -37.87
CA ALA A 10 34.00 -54.15 -37.19
C ALA A 10 32.93 -54.12 -36.06
N LEU A 11 33.38 -54.15 -34.79
CA LEU A 11 32.55 -53.86 -33.63
C LEU A 11 32.26 -52.32 -33.60
N ALA A 12 31.04 -51.94 -33.90
CA ALA A 12 30.54 -50.59 -33.61
C ALA A 12 30.12 -50.44 -32.15
N ALA A 13 30.93 -49.82 -31.33
CA ALA A 13 30.56 -49.41 -29.99
C ALA A 13 29.58 -48.21 -30.05
N ALA A 14 28.29 -48.45 -29.85
CA ALA A 14 27.31 -47.40 -29.68
C ALA A 14 27.47 -46.77 -28.29
N ALA A 15 28.15 -45.61 -28.22
CA ALA A 15 28.19 -44.81 -27.01
C ALA A 15 26.81 -44.12 -26.85
N SER A 16 25.95 -44.65 -25.97
CA SER A 16 24.72 -44.04 -25.55
C SER A 16 25.04 -42.78 -24.71
N ILE A 17 25.01 -41.64 -25.31
CA ILE A 17 25.06 -40.35 -24.60
C ILE A 17 23.67 -40.14 -23.97
N ALA A 18 23.52 -40.54 -22.72
CA ALA A 18 22.38 -40.15 -21.91
C ALA A 18 22.44 -38.64 -21.68
N PHE A 19 21.76 -37.89 -22.51
CA PHE A 19 21.43 -36.50 -22.21
C PHE A 19 20.48 -36.53 -21.00
N SER A 20 21.05 -36.31 -19.80
CA SER A 20 20.27 -35.92 -18.64
C SER A 20 19.65 -34.55 -18.98
N ALA A 21 18.44 -34.56 -19.51
CA ALA A 21 17.59 -33.40 -19.56
C ALA A 21 17.31 -33.05 -18.08
N ALA A 22 18.19 -32.24 -17.48
CA ALA A 22 17.83 -31.51 -16.29
C ALA A 22 16.60 -30.69 -16.69
N SER A 23 15.42 -31.22 -16.32
CA SER A 23 14.18 -30.49 -16.40
C SER A 23 14.44 -29.21 -15.60
N LEU A 24 14.69 -28.11 -16.29
CA LEU A 24 14.61 -26.79 -15.70
C LEU A 24 13.17 -26.69 -15.25
N ALA A 25 12.92 -27.07 -13.99
CA ALA A 25 11.63 -26.88 -13.37
C ALA A 25 11.32 -25.40 -13.56
N GLN A 26 10.39 -25.09 -14.46
CA GLN A 26 9.98 -23.74 -14.77
C GLN A 26 9.59 -23.12 -13.44
N GLN A 27 10.40 -22.18 -12.96
CA GLN A 27 10.22 -21.53 -11.67
C GLN A 27 8.83 -20.91 -11.67
N LYS A 28 7.97 -21.36 -10.76
CA LYS A 28 6.57 -20.96 -10.71
C LYS A 28 6.49 -19.45 -10.43
N THR A 29 5.91 -18.71 -11.34
CA THR A 29 5.67 -17.28 -11.14
C THR A 29 4.59 -17.07 -10.09
N PHE A 30 4.83 -16.15 -9.18
CA PHE A 30 3.97 -15.81 -8.06
C PHE A 30 3.67 -14.30 -8.12
N TYR A 31 2.40 -13.94 -8.22
CA TYR A 31 1.97 -12.57 -8.46
C TYR A 31 1.53 -11.87 -7.17
N VAL A 32 2.21 -10.78 -6.83
CA VAL A 32 1.87 -9.92 -5.70
C VAL A 32 1.43 -8.56 -6.23
N ALA A 33 0.18 -8.18 -6.00
CA ALA A 33 -0.32 -6.85 -6.33
C ALA A 33 -0.31 -5.96 -5.07
N GLY A 34 0.20 -4.74 -5.20
CA GLY A 34 0.31 -3.82 -4.08
C GLY A 34 0.73 -2.41 -4.48
N TYR A 35 1.07 -1.58 -3.51
CA TYR A 35 1.38 -0.17 -3.75
C TYR A 35 2.65 0.03 -4.58
N GLY A 36 2.63 1.05 -5.46
CA GLY A 36 3.81 1.52 -6.18
C GLY A 36 4.68 2.51 -5.37
N GLY A 37 5.70 3.04 -6.04
CA GLY A 37 6.62 4.04 -5.50
C GLY A 37 7.56 3.48 -4.42
N SER A 38 7.78 4.23 -3.33
CA SER A 38 8.72 3.83 -2.27
C SER A 38 8.35 2.50 -1.60
N PHE A 39 7.07 2.15 -1.49
CA PHE A 39 6.66 0.84 -0.98
C PHE A 39 7.12 -0.30 -1.89
N GLU A 40 6.89 -0.18 -3.20
CA GLU A 40 7.38 -1.15 -4.17
C GLU A 40 8.90 -1.29 -4.12
N GLN A 41 9.63 -0.18 -3.98
CA GLN A 41 11.09 -0.21 -3.86
C GLN A 41 11.52 -0.99 -2.62
N THR A 42 10.90 -0.77 -1.46
CA THR A 42 11.17 -1.52 -0.23
C THR A 42 10.84 -3.01 -0.41
N MET A 43 9.69 -3.34 -1.02
CA MET A 43 9.32 -4.73 -1.30
C MET A 43 10.35 -5.43 -2.19
N ARG A 44 10.75 -4.80 -3.30
CA ARG A 44 11.72 -5.37 -4.27
C ARG A 44 13.13 -5.50 -3.72
N LYS A 45 13.54 -4.57 -2.84
CA LYS A 45 14.91 -4.53 -2.31
C LYS A 45 15.08 -5.41 -1.08
N GLU A 46 14.12 -5.36 -0.14
CA GLU A 46 14.32 -5.91 1.20
C GLU A 46 13.48 -7.19 1.45
N ILE A 47 12.30 -7.31 0.88
CA ILE A 47 11.34 -8.36 1.26
C ILE A 47 11.30 -9.49 0.22
N ILE A 48 11.07 -9.15 -1.04
CA ILE A 48 10.91 -10.14 -2.12
C ILE A 48 12.12 -11.05 -2.27
N PRO A 49 13.39 -10.56 -2.31
CA PRO A 49 14.54 -11.43 -2.52
C PRO A 49 14.71 -12.50 -1.44
N ALA A 50 14.41 -12.17 -0.18
CA ALA A 50 14.49 -13.12 0.92
C ALA A 50 13.46 -14.25 0.76
N PHE A 51 12.23 -13.90 0.35
CA PHE A 51 11.16 -14.86 0.13
C PHE A 51 11.42 -15.74 -1.11
N GLU A 52 11.84 -15.16 -2.24
CA GLU A 52 12.21 -15.89 -3.46
C GLU A 52 13.29 -16.94 -3.18
N LYS A 53 14.33 -16.55 -2.43
CA LYS A 53 15.43 -17.44 -2.06
C LYS A 53 14.97 -18.61 -1.19
N SER A 54 14.11 -18.35 -0.21
CA SER A 54 13.66 -19.39 0.74
C SER A 54 12.65 -20.38 0.15
N HIS A 55 11.90 -19.98 -0.90
CA HIS A 55 10.81 -20.75 -1.46
C HIS A 55 11.03 -21.19 -2.92
N SER A 56 12.17 -20.83 -3.53
CA SER A 56 12.50 -21.16 -4.94
C SER A 56 11.41 -20.74 -5.93
N VAL A 57 10.82 -19.56 -5.72
CA VAL A 57 9.80 -18.94 -6.59
C VAL A 57 10.31 -17.66 -7.22
N LYS A 58 9.66 -17.21 -8.28
CA LYS A 58 9.85 -15.87 -8.86
C LYS A 58 8.62 -15.03 -8.56
N ILE A 59 8.82 -13.86 -7.97
CA ILE A 59 7.74 -12.92 -7.67
C ILE A 59 7.66 -11.84 -8.74
N GLU A 60 6.50 -11.74 -9.37
CA GLU A 60 6.13 -10.63 -10.23
C GLU A 60 5.28 -9.65 -9.42
N TYR A 61 5.84 -8.48 -9.14
CA TYR A 61 5.15 -7.43 -8.38
C TYR A 61 4.38 -6.51 -9.31
N ILE A 62 3.08 -6.39 -9.06
CA ILE A 62 2.14 -5.56 -9.83
C ILE A 62 1.84 -4.31 -9.01
N ALA A 63 2.46 -3.19 -9.38
CA ALA A 63 2.25 -1.92 -8.71
C ALA A 63 0.94 -1.25 -9.11
N GLY A 64 0.26 -0.63 -8.15
CA GLY A 64 -0.99 0.13 -8.35
C GLY A 64 -1.50 0.75 -7.07
N ASN A 65 -2.67 1.38 -7.13
CA ASN A 65 -3.43 1.76 -5.94
C ASN A 65 -4.35 0.62 -5.52
N SER A 66 -4.87 0.66 -4.30
CA SER A 66 -5.77 -0.37 -3.78
C SER A 66 -7.02 -0.56 -4.64
N THR A 67 -7.61 0.53 -5.13
CA THR A 67 -8.77 0.47 -6.04
C THR A 67 -8.43 -0.11 -7.40
N ASP A 68 -7.22 0.11 -7.91
CA ASP A 68 -6.76 -0.49 -9.17
C ASP A 68 -6.54 -2.01 -9.01
N THR A 69 -6.00 -2.43 -7.87
CA THR A 69 -5.82 -3.84 -7.52
C THR A 69 -7.18 -4.55 -7.43
N LEU A 70 -8.14 -3.97 -6.71
CA LEU A 70 -9.50 -4.50 -6.64
C LEU A 70 -10.17 -4.57 -8.01
N ALA A 71 -10.10 -3.50 -8.82
CA ALA A 71 -10.67 -3.48 -10.16
C ALA A 71 -10.04 -4.56 -11.06
N LYS A 72 -8.73 -4.77 -10.97
CA LYS A 72 -8.02 -5.84 -11.68
C LYS A 72 -8.50 -7.23 -11.25
N MET A 73 -8.68 -7.46 -9.94
CA MET A 73 -9.22 -8.73 -9.45
C MET A 73 -10.65 -8.99 -9.92
N VAL A 74 -11.49 -7.95 -9.97
CA VAL A 74 -12.85 -8.04 -10.53
C VAL A 74 -12.81 -8.40 -12.01
N ALA A 75 -11.95 -7.74 -12.80
CA ALA A 75 -11.80 -8.03 -14.22
C ALA A 75 -11.26 -9.45 -14.48
N GLN A 76 -10.42 -9.96 -13.60
CA GLN A 76 -9.83 -11.30 -13.69
C GLN A 76 -10.64 -12.40 -12.99
N LYS A 77 -11.86 -12.12 -12.53
CA LYS A 77 -12.66 -13.05 -11.71
C LYS A 77 -12.73 -14.47 -12.27
N ALA A 78 -12.87 -14.62 -13.59
CA ALA A 78 -12.94 -15.92 -14.27
C ALA A 78 -11.58 -16.62 -14.39
N ASN A 79 -10.47 -15.88 -14.37
CA ASN A 79 -9.10 -16.40 -14.49
C ASN A 79 -8.14 -15.55 -13.67
N GLN A 80 -8.26 -15.66 -12.34
CA GLN A 80 -7.50 -14.87 -11.37
C GLN A 80 -6.02 -15.24 -11.41
N GLN A 81 -5.17 -14.26 -11.71
CA GLN A 81 -3.71 -14.43 -11.74
C GLN A 81 -3.05 -14.05 -10.43
N ILE A 82 -3.55 -13.03 -9.73
CA ILE A 82 -2.95 -12.50 -8.50
C ILE A 82 -2.97 -13.58 -7.41
N ASP A 83 -1.86 -13.77 -6.72
CA ASP A 83 -1.70 -14.69 -5.58
C ASP A 83 -1.89 -13.98 -4.23
N VAL A 84 -1.38 -12.75 -4.13
CA VAL A 84 -1.52 -11.92 -2.93
C VAL A 84 -1.94 -10.51 -3.33
N ALA A 85 -2.94 -9.98 -2.64
CA ALA A 85 -3.34 -8.58 -2.75
C ALA A 85 -2.91 -7.81 -1.50
N ILE A 86 -2.28 -6.64 -1.70
CA ILE A 86 -1.93 -5.67 -0.64
C ILE A 86 -2.72 -4.41 -0.91
N GLU A 87 -3.59 -4.05 0.02
CA GLU A 87 -4.55 -2.95 -0.14
C GLU A 87 -4.74 -2.19 1.18
N ASP A 88 -5.26 -0.98 1.10
CA ASP A 88 -5.79 -0.26 2.25
C ASP A 88 -7.00 -0.99 2.82
N ASP A 89 -7.28 -0.80 4.08
CA ASP A 89 -8.37 -1.47 4.80
C ASP A 89 -9.75 -1.32 4.12
N GLY A 90 -10.09 -0.13 3.62
CA GLY A 90 -11.37 0.08 2.93
C GLY A 90 -11.56 -0.80 1.69
N PRO A 91 -10.70 -0.74 0.69
CA PRO A 91 -10.69 -1.69 -0.42
C PRO A 91 -10.57 -3.14 0.01
N MET A 92 -9.75 -3.46 1.03
CA MET A 92 -9.61 -4.83 1.54
C MET A 92 -10.94 -5.39 2.07
N TYR A 93 -11.77 -4.58 2.75
CA TYR A 93 -13.13 -5.00 3.12
C TYR A 93 -13.98 -5.36 1.90
N GLN A 94 -13.90 -4.58 0.83
CA GLN A 94 -14.60 -4.88 -0.43
C GLN A 94 -14.07 -6.16 -1.07
N THR A 95 -12.75 -6.33 -1.13
CA THR A 95 -12.07 -7.53 -1.64
C THR A 95 -12.50 -8.80 -0.90
N ILE A 96 -12.62 -8.74 0.43
CA ILE A 96 -13.13 -9.83 1.28
C ILE A 96 -14.61 -10.10 0.99
N ASN A 97 -15.44 -9.06 0.92
CA ASN A 97 -16.89 -9.19 0.71
C ASN A 97 -17.24 -9.75 -0.67
N LEU A 98 -16.43 -9.43 -1.70
CA LEU A 98 -16.56 -9.98 -3.04
C LEU A 98 -16.01 -11.41 -3.18
N GLY A 99 -15.45 -11.97 -2.11
CA GLY A 99 -14.95 -13.36 -2.07
C GLY A 99 -13.57 -13.55 -2.67
N PHE A 100 -12.81 -12.49 -2.89
CA PHE A 100 -11.45 -12.59 -3.46
C PHE A 100 -10.39 -13.00 -2.44
N CYS A 101 -10.61 -12.91 -1.14
CA CYS A 101 -9.68 -13.39 -0.13
C CYS A 101 -10.07 -14.78 0.38
N GLN A 102 -9.12 -15.72 0.37
CA GLN A 102 -9.25 -16.97 1.09
C GLN A 102 -8.78 -16.84 2.55
N LYS A 103 -9.14 -17.82 3.39
CA LYS A 103 -8.68 -17.83 4.78
C LYS A 103 -7.15 -17.94 4.85
N LEU A 104 -6.52 -17.04 5.58
CA LEU A 104 -5.09 -17.03 5.85
C LEU A 104 -4.73 -18.18 6.82
N LYS A 105 -3.89 -19.11 6.37
CA LYS A 105 -3.48 -20.27 7.17
C LYS A 105 -2.26 -19.92 8.04
N GLY A 106 -2.30 -20.37 9.30
CA GLY A 106 -1.15 -20.31 10.21
C GLY A 106 -0.78 -18.91 10.70
N LEU A 107 -1.71 -17.93 10.68
CA LEU A 107 -1.48 -16.60 11.25
C LEU A 107 -1.19 -16.72 12.76
N PRO A 108 -0.09 -16.16 13.28
CA PRO A 108 0.21 -16.11 14.71
C PRO A 108 -0.68 -15.05 15.39
N ALA A 109 -1.98 -15.32 15.46
CA ALA A 109 -3.01 -14.37 15.85
C ALA A 109 -2.79 -13.72 17.23
N ALA A 110 -2.17 -14.43 18.18
CA ALA A 110 -1.84 -13.90 19.51
C ALA A 110 -0.79 -12.78 19.46
N ASP A 111 0.09 -12.81 18.47
CA ASP A 111 1.17 -11.85 18.28
C ASP A 111 0.73 -10.59 17.53
N ILE A 112 -0.41 -10.64 16.84
CA ILE A 112 -0.94 -9.52 16.05
C ILE A 112 -1.94 -8.72 16.89
N TYR A 113 -1.88 -7.37 16.81
CA TYR A 113 -2.89 -6.53 17.44
C TYR A 113 -4.28 -6.84 16.88
N GLN A 114 -5.28 -6.89 17.76
CA GLN A 114 -6.66 -7.19 17.35
C GLN A 114 -7.19 -6.21 16.29
N SER A 115 -6.79 -4.95 16.37
CA SER A 115 -7.14 -3.91 15.40
C SER A 115 -6.57 -4.13 14.00
N ALA A 116 -5.57 -5.01 13.84
CA ALA A 116 -4.97 -5.36 12.56
C ALA A 116 -5.51 -6.70 12.00
N ARG A 117 -6.50 -7.32 12.65
CA ARG A 117 -7.08 -8.59 12.20
C ARG A 117 -8.44 -8.37 11.56
N PHE A 118 -8.63 -8.98 10.41
CA PHE A 118 -9.92 -9.00 9.72
C PHE A 118 -10.75 -10.20 10.16
N LYS A 119 -12.07 -10.09 9.97
CA LYS A 119 -12.99 -11.17 10.29
C LYS A 119 -12.63 -12.47 9.56
N ASP A 120 -12.75 -13.58 10.25
CA ASP A 120 -12.49 -14.93 9.74
C ASP A 120 -11.05 -15.17 9.24
N ASP A 121 -10.10 -14.32 9.65
CA ASP A 121 -8.70 -14.34 9.22
C ASP A 121 -8.55 -14.35 7.68
N LYS A 122 -9.43 -13.66 6.96
CA LYS A 122 -9.34 -13.55 5.49
C LYS A 122 -8.27 -12.58 5.02
N ALA A 123 -7.89 -11.65 5.87
CA ALA A 123 -6.78 -10.72 5.66
C ALA A 123 -6.15 -10.35 7.00
N VAL A 124 -4.99 -9.74 6.95
CA VAL A 124 -4.29 -9.18 8.09
C VAL A 124 -3.64 -7.84 7.73
N GLY A 125 -3.63 -6.91 8.68
CA GLY A 125 -2.83 -5.71 8.58
C GLY A 125 -1.33 -6.04 8.54
N ILE A 126 -0.60 -5.32 7.72
CA ILE A 126 0.85 -5.43 7.59
C ILE A 126 1.57 -4.16 8.04
N GLY A 127 0.83 -3.11 8.34
CA GLY A 127 1.38 -1.87 8.87
C GLY A 127 0.33 -0.80 9.08
N LEU A 128 0.51 -0.01 10.11
CA LEU A 128 -0.36 1.11 10.45
C LEU A 128 0.20 2.40 9.85
N VAL A 129 -0.66 3.22 9.27
CA VAL A 129 -0.33 4.52 8.68
C VAL A 129 -1.28 5.57 9.25
N GLY A 130 -0.75 6.74 9.58
CA GLY A 130 -1.57 7.93 9.85
C GLY A 130 -1.72 8.74 8.58
N THR A 131 -2.95 9.07 8.19
CA THR A 131 -3.21 10.06 7.12
C THR A 131 -3.36 11.43 7.73
N GLY A 132 -2.52 12.35 7.31
CA GLY A 132 -2.46 13.71 7.84
C GLY A 132 -1.84 14.68 6.84
N ILE A 133 -1.08 15.64 7.34
CA ILE A 133 -0.56 16.73 6.52
C ILE A 133 0.95 16.59 6.37
N MET A 134 1.43 16.53 5.12
CA MET A 134 2.83 16.69 4.74
C MET A 134 3.09 18.15 4.38
N TYR A 135 4.24 18.69 4.80
CA TYR A 135 4.65 20.05 4.41
C TYR A 135 6.16 20.14 4.18
N ASN A 136 6.59 21.09 3.35
CA ASN A 136 8.00 21.38 3.10
C ASN A 136 8.54 22.29 4.21
N THR A 137 9.38 21.74 5.08
CA THR A 137 9.90 22.44 6.26
C THR A 137 10.80 23.62 5.90
N LYS A 138 11.58 23.50 4.82
CA LYS A 138 12.44 24.58 4.32
C LYS A 138 11.62 25.76 3.82
N TYR A 139 10.64 25.50 2.94
CA TYR A 139 9.77 26.54 2.39
C TYR A 139 8.98 27.25 3.48
N PHE A 140 8.40 26.52 4.45
CA PHE A 140 7.66 27.11 5.56
C PHE A 140 8.56 28.03 6.40
N LYS A 141 9.80 27.59 6.69
CA LYS A 141 10.79 28.40 7.40
C LYS A 141 11.14 29.69 6.63
N GLU A 142 11.38 29.60 5.33
CA GLU A 142 11.69 30.75 4.46
C GLU A 142 10.54 31.77 4.39
N LYS A 143 9.28 31.28 4.46
CA LYS A 143 8.08 32.12 4.51
C LYS A 143 7.73 32.63 5.91
N GLY A 144 8.44 32.18 6.94
CA GLY A 144 8.07 32.50 8.34
C GLY A 144 6.75 31.86 8.78
N TRP A 145 6.34 30.76 8.15
CA TRP A 145 5.10 30.07 8.47
C TRP A 145 5.35 29.02 9.54
N ALA A 146 4.45 28.97 10.54
CA ALA A 146 4.41 27.85 11.48
C ALA A 146 3.94 26.57 10.77
N PRO A 147 4.39 25.37 11.22
CA PRO A 147 3.83 24.11 10.77
C PRO A 147 2.31 24.09 10.92
N PRO A 148 1.57 23.40 10.01
CA PRO A 148 0.13 23.21 10.19
C PRO A 148 -0.14 22.37 11.44
N THR A 149 -1.31 22.53 12.06
CA THR A 149 -1.71 21.83 13.28
C THR A 149 -3.09 21.19 13.19
N SER A 150 -3.84 21.52 12.15
CA SER A 150 -5.26 21.20 11.99
C SER A 150 -5.58 20.89 10.54
N TRP A 151 -6.56 20.03 10.30
CA TRP A 151 -7.18 19.87 8.97
C TRP A 151 -7.73 21.21 8.45
N ASN A 152 -8.21 22.07 9.36
CA ASN A 152 -8.73 23.39 8.98
C ASN A 152 -7.67 24.33 8.41
N ASP A 153 -6.39 24.10 8.70
CA ASP A 153 -5.30 24.94 8.15
C ASP A 153 -5.22 24.82 6.62
N LEU A 154 -5.69 23.68 6.03
CA LEU A 154 -5.74 23.50 4.57
C LEU A 154 -6.65 24.50 3.84
N LYS A 155 -7.50 25.21 4.57
CA LYS A 155 -8.39 26.28 4.05
C LYS A 155 -7.70 27.64 3.96
N ASP A 156 -6.51 27.81 4.56
CA ASP A 156 -5.81 29.08 4.63
C ASP A 156 -5.42 29.53 3.20
N PRO A 157 -5.85 30.73 2.75
CA PRO A 157 -5.53 31.25 1.42
C PRO A 157 -4.04 31.37 1.11
N LYS A 158 -3.16 31.38 2.13
CA LYS A 158 -1.70 31.39 1.91
C LYS A 158 -1.22 30.14 1.16
N TYR A 159 -1.98 29.05 1.15
CA TYR A 159 -1.65 27.81 0.43
C TYR A 159 -2.20 27.76 -1.01
N LYS A 160 -2.76 28.86 -1.52
CA LYS A 160 -3.32 28.91 -2.87
C LYS A 160 -2.32 28.44 -3.92
N GLY A 161 -2.69 27.37 -4.65
CA GLY A 161 -1.86 26.76 -5.69
C GLY A 161 -0.63 26.01 -5.18
N LEU A 162 -0.57 25.68 -3.88
CA LEU A 162 0.54 24.94 -3.25
C LEU A 162 0.11 23.61 -2.63
N LEU A 163 -1.20 23.38 -2.49
CA LEU A 163 -1.78 22.21 -1.84
C LEU A 163 -2.02 21.08 -2.84
N VAL A 164 -1.58 19.89 -2.50
CA VAL A 164 -1.92 18.66 -3.27
C VAL A 164 -2.72 17.72 -2.38
N ILE A 165 -3.82 17.22 -2.93
CA ILE A 165 -4.67 16.20 -2.28
C ILE A 165 -4.86 15.07 -3.27
N PRO A 166 -4.74 13.78 -2.87
CA PRO A 166 -5.17 12.69 -3.73
C PRO A 166 -6.67 12.75 -4.05
N PRO A 167 -7.12 12.28 -5.22
CA PRO A 167 -8.53 12.22 -5.55
C PRO A 167 -9.29 11.22 -4.68
N ILE A 168 -10.62 11.27 -4.69
CA ILE A 168 -11.48 10.46 -3.81
C ILE A 168 -11.38 8.94 -4.05
N ASN A 169 -10.98 8.50 -5.23
CA ASN A 169 -10.73 7.08 -5.50
C ASN A 169 -9.49 6.55 -4.75
N ASN A 170 -8.64 7.43 -4.24
CA ASN A 170 -7.57 7.13 -3.30
C ASN A 170 -8.07 7.32 -1.86
N SER A 171 -7.65 6.45 -0.93
CA SER A 171 -8.07 6.51 0.47
C SER A 171 -7.80 7.86 1.13
N TYR A 172 -6.67 8.51 0.82
CA TYR A 172 -6.33 9.81 1.40
C TYR A 172 -7.31 10.93 1.00
N GLY A 173 -7.80 10.91 -0.24
CA GLY A 173 -8.83 11.86 -0.70
C GLY A 173 -10.16 11.62 -0.02
N LEU A 174 -10.58 10.35 0.10
CA LEU A 174 -11.79 9.98 0.83
C LEU A 174 -11.71 10.39 2.30
N TYR A 175 -10.59 10.18 2.97
CA TYR A 175 -10.38 10.59 4.36
C TYR A 175 -10.46 12.11 4.51
N THR A 176 -9.89 12.86 3.57
CA THR A 176 -9.98 14.32 3.57
C THR A 176 -11.43 14.80 3.53
N LEU A 177 -12.23 14.23 2.64
CA LEU A 177 -13.66 14.55 2.53
C LEU A 177 -14.41 14.23 3.83
N VAL A 178 -14.22 13.03 4.39
CA VAL A 178 -14.87 12.61 5.63
C VAL A 178 -14.45 13.47 6.81
N MET A 179 -13.17 13.81 6.93
CA MET A 179 -12.71 14.68 8.02
C MET A 179 -13.34 16.07 7.92
N PHE A 180 -13.41 16.67 6.73
CA PHE A 180 -14.12 17.94 6.60
C PHE A 180 -15.62 17.84 6.87
N ALA A 181 -16.25 16.69 6.55
CA ALA A 181 -17.64 16.48 6.95
C ALA A 181 -17.79 16.43 8.48
N ARG A 182 -16.96 15.64 9.17
CA ARG A 182 -16.99 15.51 10.65
C ARG A 182 -16.72 16.84 11.35
N LEU A 183 -15.77 17.62 10.84
CA LEU A 183 -15.41 18.93 11.42
C LEU A 183 -16.47 20.02 11.18
N ASN A 184 -17.47 19.77 10.34
CA ASN A 184 -18.50 20.74 10.00
C ASN A 184 -19.92 20.20 10.25
N GLY A 185 -20.08 19.34 11.27
CA GLY A 185 -21.38 18.85 11.73
C GLY A 185 -21.97 17.69 10.93
N GLY A 186 -21.15 17.02 10.11
CA GLY A 186 -21.51 15.83 9.37
C GLY A 186 -20.64 14.61 9.72
N GLY A 187 -20.35 13.82 8.73
CA GLY A 187 -19.57 12.58 8.78
C GLY A 187 -19.99 11.62 7.69
N GLU A 188 -19.70 10.33 7.84
CA GLU A 188 -20.04 9.33 6.83
C GLU A 188 -21.54 9.21 6.58
N LYS A 189 -22.38 9.40 7.60
CA LYS A 189 -23.86 9.39 7.46
C LYS A 189 -24.39 10.64 6.78
N ASN A 190 -23.68 11.74 6.87
CA ASN A 190 -24.01 13.03 6.27
C ASN A 190 -22.74 13.68 5.73
N ILE A 191 -22.40 13.38 4.49
CA ILE A 191 -21.16 13.83 3.85
C ILE A 191 -21.25 15.25 3.28
N ASP A 192 -22.44 15.84 3.18
CA ASP A 192 -22.70 17.14 2.52
C ASP A 192 -21.84 18.29 3.06
N PRO A 193 -21.66 18.45 4.39
CA PRO A 193 -20.79 19.50 4.90
C PRO A 193 -19.34 19.36 4.40
N GLY A 194 -18.85 18.12 4.20
CA GLY A 194 -17.54 17.85 3.64
C GLY A 194 -17.39 18.34 2.20
N PHE A 195 -18.34 18.03 1.34
CA PHE A 195 -18.38 18.51 -0.04
C PHE A 195 -18.43 20.04 -0.11
N LYS A 196 -19.26 20.66 0.73
CA LYS A 196 -19.36 22.13 0.79
C LYS A 196 -18.01 22.75 1.14
N VAL A 197 -17.35 22.28 2.19
CA VAL A 197 -16.04 22.81 2.61
C VAL A 197 -14.98 22.54 1.56
N MET A 198 -14.92 21.33 1.01
CA MET A 198 -13.98 21.00 -0.06
C MET A 198 -14.13 21.96 -1.23
N LYS A 199 -15.35 22.17 -1.72
CA LYS A 199 -15.63 23.01 -2.88
C LYS A 199 -15.32 24.49 -2.63
N GLU A 200 -15.77 25.03 -1.50
CA GLU A 200 -15.78 26.48 -1.26
C GLU A 200 -14.49 26.99 -0.60
N GLN A 201 -13.82 26.16 0.22
CA GLN A 201 -12.74 26.63 1.10
C GLN A 201 -11.39 25.93 0.83
N VAL A 202 -11.39 24.66 0.42
CA VAL A 202 -10.15 23.90 0.21
C VAL A 202 -9.72 23.91 -1.26
N ASN A 203 -10.66 23.65 -2.17
CA ASN A 203 -10.40 23.58 -3.61
C ASN A 203 -9.70 24.83 -4.19
N PRO A 204 -9.97 26.07 -3.72
CA PRO A 204 -9.22 27.24 -4.17
C PRO A 204 -7.71 27.20 -3.91
N ASN A 205 -7.26 26.38 -2.94
CA ASN A 205 -5.85 26.18 -2.59
C ASN A 205 -5.18 25.04 -3.35
N VAL A 206 -5.98 24.13 -3.94
CA VAL A 206 -5.47 22.90 -4.56
C VAL A 206 -4.75 23.21 -5.86
N LEU A 207 -3.49 22.78 -5.93
CA LEU A 207 -2.67 22.77 -7.14
C LEU A 207 -3.08 21.61 -8.06
N ALA A 208 -3.25 20.42 -7.47
CA ALA A 208 -3.58 19.20 -8.21
C ALA A 208 -4.25 18.16 -7.30
N TYR A 209 -5.11 17.33 -7.90
CA TYR A 209 -5.58 16.06 -7.34
C TYR A 209 -4.71 14.94 -7.90
N GLU A 210 -3.72 14.45 -7.11
CA GLU A 210 -2.67 13.58 -7.64
C GLU A 210 -2.64 12.23 -6.89
N PRO A 211 -2.98 11.12 -7.57
CA PRO A 211 -2.99 9.79 -6.97
C PRO A 211 -1.61 9.11 -6.96
N SER A 212 -0.69 9.54 -7.83
CA SER A 212 0.60 8.87 -8.02
C SER A 212 1.64 9.30 -6.97
N PRO A 213 2.22 8.36 -6.21
CA PRO A 213 3.28 8.69 -5.26
C PRO A 213 4.53 9.29 -5.92
N GLY A 214 4.88 8.83 -7.13
CA GLY A 214 6.01 9.38 -7.87
C GLY A 214 5.79 10.82 -8.27
N LYS A 215 4.60 11.13 -8.80
CA LYS A 215 4.25 12.50 -9.20
C LYS A 215 4.13 13.44 -8.00
N MET A 216 3.59 12.97 -6.87
CA MET A 216 3.59 13.74 -5.62
C MET A 216 5.01 14.14 -5.21
N THR A 217 5.95 13.18 -5.23
CA THR A 217 7.37 13.45 -4.93
C THR A 217 7.96 14.49 -5.90
N GLU A 218 7.71 14.35 -7.19
CA GLU A 218 8.16 15.29 -8.23
C GLU A 218 7.63 16.71 -8.01
N LEU A 219 6.35 16.86 -7.67
CA LEU A 219 5.73 18.16 -7.39
C LEU A 219 6.40 18.88 -6.20
N PHE A 220 6.77 18.12 -5.15
CA PHE A 220 7.51 18.66 -4.02
C PHE A 220 8.96 19.00 -4.38
N GLN A 221 9.66 18.13 -5.11
CA GLN A 221 11.05 18.33 -5.51
C GLN A 221 11.21 19.51 -6.48
N SER A 222 10.25 19.70 -7.37
CA SER A 222 10.23 20.85 -8.28
C SER A 222 9.79 22.16 -7.61
N GLY A 223 9.35 22.10 -6.34
CA GLY A 223 8.88 23.27 -5.60
C GLY A 223 7.48 23.76 -5.97
N GLN A 224 6.73 23.02 -6.80
CA GLN A 224 5.36 23.37 -7.17
C GLN A 224 4.39 23.13 -6.01
N ALA A 225 4.55 22.02 -5.29
CA ALA A 225 3.78 21.70 -4.10
C ALA A 225 4.59 21.97 -2.83
N GLN A 226 3.93 22.49 -1.79
CA GLN A 226 4.57 22.80 -0.51
C GLN A 226 3.81 22.21 0.69
N ILE A 227 2.58 21.77 0.47
CA ILE A 227 1.72 21.15 1.46
C ILE A 227 0.84 20.09 0.78
N ALA A 228 0.58 18.99 1.44
CA ALA A 228 -0.28 17.92 0.91
C ALA A 228 -0.99 17.14 2.01
N VAL A 229 -2.11 16.51 1.66
CA VAL A 229 -2.63 15.40 2.46
C VAL A 229 -1.91 14.12 2.02
N TRP A 230 -1.26 13.43 2.96
CA TRP A 230 -0.47 12.24 2.63
C TRP A 230 -0.41 11.25 3.80
N GLY A 231 0.09 10.06 3.53
CA GLY A 231 0.30 9.04 4.56
C GLY A 231 1.66 9.19 5.26
N SER A 232 1.70 8.99 6.57
CA SER A 232 2.90 9.08 7.40
C SER A 232 4.07 8.22 6.88
N GLY A 233 3.80 7.02 6.38
CA GLY A 233 4.82 6.14 5.80
C GLY A 233 5.47 6.73 4.54
N ARG A 234 4.67 7.31 3.65
CA ARG A 234 5.15 8.00 2.45
C ARG A 234 6.04 9.19 2.80
N VAL A 235 5.61 9.99 3.80
CA VAL A 235 6.39 11.14 4.26
C VAL A 235 7.69 10.69 4.91
N HIS A 236 7.66 9.63 5.72
CA HIS A 236 8.86 9.05 6.31
C HIS A 236 9.86 8.62 5.23
N SER A 237 9.43 7.82 4.24
CA SER A 237 10.31 7.37 3.17
C SER A 237 10.85 8.51 2.31
N PHE A 238 10.13 9.61 2.20
CA PHE A 238 10.61 10.81 1.51
C PHE A 238 11.60 11.61 2.38
N ALA A 239 11.32 11.75 3.68
CA ALA A 239 12.19 12.47 4.61
C ALA A 239 13.57 11.80 4.80
N ILE A 240 13.64 10.46 4.84
CA ILE A 240 14.91 9.73 4.98
C ILE A 240 15.82 9.86 3.75
N THR A 241 15.32 10.31 2.59
CA THR A 241 16.17 10.68 1.44
C THR A 241 16.91 12.01 1.66
N GLY A 242 16.65 12.72 2.75
CA GLY A 242 17.21 14.04 3.04
C GLY A 242 16.37 15.20 2.49
N PHE A 243 15.23 14.93 1.84
CA PHE A 243 14.35 16.01 1.37
C PHE A 243 13.64 16.68 2.56
N PRO A 244 13.53 18.03 2.59
CA PRO A 244 13.04 18.77 3.75
C PRO A 244 11.52 18.74 3.87
N VAL A 245 10.96 17.59 4.19
CA VAL A 245 9.52 17.39 4.51
C VAL A 245 9.36 16.90 5.94
N ASP A 246 8.19 17.20 6.51
CA ASP A 246 7.73 16.63 7.76
C ASP A 246 6.25 16.31 7.72
N PHE A 247 5.79 15.56 8.72
CA PHE A 247 4.43 15.09 8.86
C PHE A 247 3.77 15.64 10.13
N VAL A 248 2.55 16.09 9.98
CA VAL A 248 1.71 16.55 11.09
C VAL A 248 0.56 15.58 11.31
N TYR A 249 0.42 15.14 12.55
CA TYR A 249 -0.80 14.54 13.07
C TYR A 249 -1.73 15.69 13.47
N PRO A 250 -2.80 16.02 12.69
CA PRO A 250 -3.69 17.12 13.04
C PRO A 250 -4.31 16.92 14.43
N LYS A 251 -4.58 18.00 15.13
CA LYS A 251 -5.14 17.95 16.50
C LYS A 251 -6.50 17.25 16.57
N GLU A 252 -7.24 17.20 15.49
CA GLU A 252 -8.51 16.49 15.36
C GLU A 252 -8.33 14.98 15.09
N GLY A 253 -7.09 14.54 14.99
CA GLY A 253 -6.67 13.18 14.67
C GLY A 253 -6.26 12.99 13.22
N ALA A 254 -5.18 12.25 13.01
CA ALA A 254 -4.85 11.69 11.70
C ALA A 254 -5.73 10.45 11.46
N VAL A 255 -6.15 10.23 10.21
CA VAL A 255 -7.01 9.09 9.89
C VAL A 255 -6.20 7.82 9.79
N THR A 256 -6.68 6.76 10.43
CA THR A 256 -6.09 5.41 10.32
C THR A 256 -6.20 4.91 8.88
N LEU A 257 -5.08 4.46 8.35
CA LEU A 257 -5.03 3.57 7.21
C LEU A 257 -4.28 2.31 7.65
N LEU A 258 -4.94 1.17 7.55
CA LEU A 258 -4.31 -0.13 7.80
C LEU A 258 -3.94 -0.75 6.45
N ALA A 259 -2.64 -0.67 6.10
CA ALA A 259 -2.13 -1.45 4.98
C ALA A 259 -2.31 -2.94 5.30
N SER A 260 -2.96 -3.67 4.42
CA SER A 260 -3.44 -5.01 4.68
C SER A 260 -3.11 -5.95 3.54
N ALA A 261 -2.95 -7.22 3.82
CA ALA A 261 -2.68 -8.24 2.81
C ALA A 261 -3.61 -9.44 2.96
N CYS A 262 -4.01 -10.02 1.84
CA CYS A 262 -4.73 -11.29 1.83
C CYS A 262 -4.20 -12.25 0.76
N PRO A 263 -4.24 -13.57 1.03
CA PRO A 263 -4.04 -14.58 0.01
C PRO A 263 -5.28 -14.63 -0.88
N VAL A 264 -5.10 -14.52 -2.20
CA VAL A 264 -6.22 -14.43 -3.15
C VAL A 264 -6.83 -15.79 -3.41
N ALA A 265 -8.17 -15.84 -3.37
CA ALA A 265 -8.96 -17.03 -3.64
C ALA A 265 -9.01 -17.28 -5.15
N LYS A 266 -8.50 -18.45 -5.57
CA LYS A 266 -8.55 -18.92 -6.96
C LYS A 266 -8.43 -20.44 -7.02
N PRO A 267 -8.86 -21.08 -8.12
CA PRO A 267 -8.58 -22.50 -8.32
C PRO A 267 -7.07 -22.75 -8.24
N ASN A 268 -6.65 -23.80 -7.56
CA ASN A 268 -5.23 -24.16 -7.37
C ASN A 268 -4.38 -23.04 -6.74
N ALA A 269 -4.96 -22.26 -5.82
CA ALA A 269 -4.23 -21.23 -5.10
C ALA A 269 -2.97 -21.82 -4.43
N SER A 270 -1.85 -21.13 -4.60
CA SER A 270 -0.59 -21.56 -4.00
C SER A 270 -0.64 -21.46 -2.47
N PRO A 271 -0.20 -22.46 -1.72
CA PRO A 271 -0.04 -22.33 -0.28
C PRO A 271 0.93 -21.23 0.11
N LEU A 272 1.87 -20.90 -0.77
CA LEU A 272 2.83 -19.78 -0.60
C LEU A 272 2.14 -18.44 -0.45
N ALA A 273 0.90 -18.27 -0.92
CA ALA A 273 0.15 -17.02 -0.73
C ALA A 273 -0.07 -16.72 0.77
N SER A 274 -0.47 -17.72 1.55
CA SER A 274 -0.58 -17.56 3.00
C SER A 274 0.78 -17.40 3.68
N GLU A 275 1.82 -18.04 3.19
CA GLU A 275 3.17 -17.92 3.73
C GLU A 275 3.75 -16.53 3.49
N PHE A 276 3.57 -15.97 2.29
CA PHE A 276 4.00 -14.61 1.98
C PHE A 276 3.29 -13.57 2.86
N VAL A 277 1.96 -13.69 3.00
CA VAL A 277 1.19 -12.76 3.87
C VAL A 277 1.64 -12.87 5.33
N ARG A 278 1.91 -14.09 5.85
CA ARG A 278 2.45 -14.28 7.20
C ARG A 278 3.83 -13.66 7.34
N ALA A 279 4.72 -13.87 6.36
CA ALA A 279 6.06 -13.29 6.38
C ALA A 279 6.01 -11.76 6.56
N LEU A 280 5.06 -11.07 5.90
CA LEU A 280 4.88 -9.62 6.09
C LEU A 280 4.50 -9.22 7.52
N THR A 281 3.99 -10.16 8.33
CA THR A 281 3.65 -9.92 9.75
C THR A 281 4.74 -10.37 10.74
N GLU A 282 5.81 -11.01 10.27
CA GLU A 282 6.91 -11.43 11.13
C GLU A 282 7.67 -10.22 11.70
N PRO A 283 8.17 -10.31 12.95
CA PRO A 283 8.87 -9.19 13.59
C PRO A 283 9.99 -8.59 12.75
N ALA A 284 10.76 -9.42 12.03
CA ALA A 284 11.85 -8.95 11.18
C ALA A 284 11.35 -8.09 10.01
N PHE A 285 10.31 -8.55 9.29
CA PHE A 285 9.74 -7.76 8.20
C PHE A 285 9.01 -6.52 8.70
N GLN A 286 8.35 -6.59 9.85
CA GLN A 286 7.72 -5.44 10.50
C GLN A 286 8.75 -4.36 10.86
N GLN A 287 9.96 -4.75 11.27
CA GLN A 287 11.07 -3.83 11.51
C GLN A 287 11.54 -3.17 10.21
N VAL A 288 11.69 -3.93 9.12
CA VAL A 288 12.03 -3.38 7.80
C VAL A 288 10.98 -2.36 7.34
N LEU A 289 9.70 -2.72 7.39
CA LEU A 289 8.61 -1.81 7.01
C LEU A 289 8.56 -0.56 7.89
N ALA A 290 8.89 -0.67 9.17
CA ALA A 290 8.96 0.48 10.06
C ALA A 290 10.14 1.41 9.73
N ILE A 291 11.33 0.85 9.53
CA ILE A 291 12.58 1.62 9.32
C ILE A 291 12.61 2.25 7.93
N GLU A 292 12.35 1.45 6.89
CA GLU A 292 12.48 1.88 5.50
C GLU A 292 11.24 2.63 5.00
N TYR A 293 10.07 2.30 5.56
CA TYR A 293 8.82 2.82 5.04
C TYR A 293 7.95 3.57 6.07
N GLY A 294 8.34 3.60 7.35
CA GLY A 294 7.63 4.35 8.39
C GLY A 294 6.27 3.78 8.79
N TYR A 295 6.06 2.47 8.64
CA TYR A 295 4.85 1.83 9.14
C TYR A 295 4.89 1.64 10.65
N GLY A 296 3.76 1.85 11.31
CA GLY A 296 3.55 1.37 12.68
C GLY A 296 3.39 -0.16 12.65
N PRO A 297 4.21 -0.92 13.42
CA PRO A 297 4.12 -2.37 13.44
C PRO A 297 2.77 -2.87 13.93
N VAL A 298 2.27 -3.95 13.31
CA VAL A 298 1.05 -4.65 13.73
C VAL A 298 1.36 -5.89 14.57
N ASN A 299 2.62 -6.34 14.61
CA ASN A 299 3.08 -7.43 15.45
C ASN A 299 3.64 -6.90 16.76
N LYS A 300 3.09 -7.37 17.90
CA LYS A 300 3.47 -6.96 19.25
C LYS A 300 4.93 -7.26 19.61
N LYS A 301 5.56 -8.21 18.93
CA LYS A 301 6.96 -8.61 19.14
C LYS A 301 7.96 -7.81 18.29
N ALA A 302 7.49 -7.00 17.37
CA ALA A 302 8.37 -6.14 16.58
C ALA A 302 8.97 -5.04 17.47
N LYS A 303 10.28 -5.03 17.56
CA LYS A 303 11.02 -4.02 18.34
C LYS A 303 11.47 -2.91 17.42
N VAL A 304 11.03 -1.69 17.67
CA VAL A 304 11.35 -0.51 16.87
C VAL A 304 11.81 0.64 17.76
N ASP A 305 12.72 1.44 17.24
CA ASP A 305 13.22 2.64 17.92
C ASP A 305 12.23 3.80 17.69
N HIS A 306 11.50 4.17 18.72
CA HIS A 306 10.48 5.21 18.67
C HIS A 306 11.04 6.61 18.37
N GLU A 307 12.28 6.89 18.75
CA GLU A 307 12.92 8.19 18.52
C GLU A 307 13.30 8.34 17.04
N LYS A 308 13.86 7.27 16.44
CA LYS A 308 14.20 7.26 15.02
C LYS A 308 12.97 7.26 14.11
N LEU A 309 11.86 6.72 14.58
CA LEU A 309 10.60 6.63 13.85
C LEU A 309 9.60 7.74 14.25
N ARG A 310 10.07 9.00 14.30
CA ARG A 310 9.28 10.15 14.76
C ARG A 310 8.02 10.41 13.93
N ILE A 311 7.96 9.95 12.68
CA ILE A 311 6.79 10.10 11.78
C ILE A 311 5.86 8.90 11.86
N ALA A 312 6.37 7.69 12.15
CA ALA A 312 5.56 6.47 12.18
C ALA A 312 4.47 6.53 13.27
N PRO A 313 3.28 5.96 13.04
CA PRO A 313 2.20 5.90 14.03
C PRO A 313 2.48 4.80 15.06
N ILE A 314 3.30 5.10 16.05
CA ILE A 314 3.66 4.22 17.17
C ILE A 314 3.41 4.92 18.50
N GLY A 315 3.15 4.15 19.55
CA GLY A 315 2.88 4.66 20.90
C GLY A 315 1.71 5.65 20.93
N GLU A 316 1.92 6.83 21.49
CA GLU A 316 0.88 7.86 21.62
C GLU A 316 0.33 8.33 20.27
N ARG A 317 1.15 8.38 19.21
CA ARG A 317 0.68 8.75 17.87
C ARG A 317 -0.35 7.76 17.33
N ALA A 318 -0.13 6.46 17.55
CA ALA A 318 -1.08 5.42 17.13
C ALA A 318 -2.40 5.50 17.92
N SER A 319 -2.36 5.84 19.22
CA SER A 319 -3.58 5.94 20.05
C SER A 319 -4.46 7.14 19.71
N LYS A 320 -3.93 8.14 19.03
CA LYS A 320 -4.66 9.35 18.59
C LYS A 320 -5.21 9.26 17.18
N LEU A 321 -5.04 8.12 16.48
CA LEU A 321 -5.62 7.94 15.16
C LEU A 321 -7.15 7.80 15.25
N VAL A 322 -7.83 8.30 14.21
CA VAL A 322 -9.29 8.20 14.07
C VAL A 322 -9.65 7.25 12.93
N ASN A 323 -10.67 6.43 13.14
CA ASN A 323 -11.10 5.42 12.18
C ASN A 323 -12.25 5.94 11.30
N ILE A 324 -12.37 5.38 10.09
CA ILE A 324 -13.51 5.56 9.19
C ILE A 324 -14.52 4.44 9.43
N ASP A 325 -15.80 4.75 9.33
CA ASP A 325 -16.86 3.74 9.23
C ASP A 325 -16.88 3.17 7.80
N TRP A 326 -16.12 2.08 7.60
CA TRP A 326 -16.00 1.44 6.31
C TRP A 326 -17.29 0.80 5.79
N ASN A 327 -18.24 0.47 6.65
CA ASN A 327 -19.52 -0.06 6.19
C ASN A 327 -20.25 1.02 5.39
N ILE A 328 -20.34 2.23 5.95
CA ILE A 328 -21.00 3.36 5.29
C ILE A 328 -20.16 3.87 4.13
N ALA A 329 -18.85 4.07 4.34
CA ALA A 329 -17.98 4.64 3.32
C ALA A 329 -17.92 3.76 2.05
N ASN A 330 -17.86 2.44 2.20
CA ASN A 330 -17.87 1.51 1.06
C ASN A 330 -19.23 1.43 0.37
N GLU A 331 -20.33 1.49 1.11
CA GLU A 331 -21.68 1.56 0.55
C GLU A 331 -21.89 2.81 -0.30
N LYS A 332 -21.37 3.96 0.16
CA LYS A 332 -21.55 5.27 -0.47
C LYS A 332 -20.47 5.65 -1.46
N ARG A 333 -19.42 4.85 -1.60
CA ARG A 333 -18.20 5.21 -2.35
C ARG A 333 -18.48 5.63 -3.80
N ASP A 334 -19.32 4.88 -4.51
CA ASP A 334 -19.65 5.18 -5.91
C ASP A 334 -20.42 6.49 -6.06
N GLU A 335 -21.37 6.74 -5.14
CA GLU A 335 -22.14 7.98 -5.08
C GLU A 335 -21.20 9.18 -4.85
N TRP A 336 -20.34 9.07 -3.83
CA TRP A 336 -19.38 10.12 -3.49
C TRP A 336 -18.35 10.37 -4.58
N THR A 337 -17.87 9.32 -5.25
CA THR A 337 -16.94 9.45 -6.37
C THR A 337 -17.56 10.19 -7.55
N LYS A 338 -18.79 9.84 -7.96
CA LYS A 338 -19.51 10.54 -9.03
C LYS A 338 -19.75 12.02 -8.68
N ARG A 339 -20.08 12.29 -7.43
CA ARG A 339 -20.29 13.64 -6.93
C ARG A 339 -18.98 14.44 -6.90
N TRP A 340 -17.88 13.83 -6.43
CA TRP A 340 -16.55 14.44 -6.41
C TRP A 340 -16.11 14.87 -7.80
N ASN A 341 -16.19 13.97 -8.77
CA ASN A 341 -15.80 14.26 -10.15
C ASN A 341 -16.64 15.41 -10.78
N ARG A 342 -17.89 15.56 -10.35
CA ARG A 342 -18.77 16.63 -10.83
C ARG A 342 -18.54 17.97 -10.13
N GLU A 343 -18.27 17.98 -8.82
CA GLU A 343 -18.33 19.17 -7.99
C GLU A 343 -16.95 19.69 -7.54
N ILE A 344 -15.94 18.82 -7.44
CA ILE A 344 -14.63 19.13 -6.89
C ILE A 344 -13.55 19.11 -7.96
N GLU A 345 -13.38 17.96 -8.64
CA GLU A 345 -12.34 17.72 -9.64
C GLU A 345 -12.92 17.96 -11.04
N ARG A 346 -12.85 19.20 -11.51
CA ARG A 346 -13.37 19.61 -12.82
C ARG A 346 -12.25 19.92 -13.80
#